data_18770637a2d9795243e755033c9beee7
#
_entry.id   18770637a2d9795243e755033c9beee7
#
_cell.length_a   1.000
_cell.length_b   1.000
_cell.length_c   1.000
_cell.angle_alpha   90.00
_cell.angle_beta   90.00
_cell.angle_gamma   90.00
#
_symmetry.space_group_name_H-M   'P 1'
#
loop_
_entity.id
_entity.type
_entity.pdbx_description
1 polymer ?
#
loop_
_entity_poly.entity_id
_entity_poly.type
_entity_poly.pdbx_seq_one_letter_code
_entity_poly.pdbx_strand_id
1 'polypeptide(L)'
;MRNLLFSLLVLLASAPAFAQKFNSLETNLHNLYRVSDAKSRSITPENRTGDKGKGAMTPAKEGTAAHAARDLGDGWKTNPYINIQPGQTEVLAEIEGPGAIKHIWMTPTGQRRFSIIRIYWDDEKEPSVEAPVGDFFANGWGRFAQVSSAPVTVNPGSAYNCYWVMPFRRKCKITMTNIDTRAMRLYYQVDYELTEVPEDAAYFHAQFRRVNPLPYKEVYTILDGIKGKGHYVGTYMCWGVNNNGWWGEGEVKFYLDGDKKYPTICGTGTEDYFCGSYNFEVKDDDKPHGYREFTTPYAGMPQVIRPDGLYNANMRFGLYRWHIIDPVRFEKDLKVTVQALGWRSGGRYLPLQDDISSVAFWYQLEPHKKFPKLPSKDYLEVR
;
A
#
# COMPACT_ATOMS: atom_id res chain seq x y z
N MET A 1 -43.30 66.00 -15.15
CA MET A 1 -42.22 65.29 -14.46
C MET A 1 -42.23 63.90 -15.03
N ARG A 2 -41.26 63.59 -15.89
CA ARG A 2 -41.14 62.26 -16.59
C ARG A 2 -40.10 61.41 -15.91
N ASN A 3 -40.55 60.31 -15.34
CA ASN A 3 -39.64 59.29 -14.71
C ASN A 3 -38.99 58.46 -15.82
N LEU A 4 -37.68 58.57 -15.98
CA LEU A 4 -36.87 57.69 -16.79
C LEU A 4 -36.51 56.46 -15.91
N LEU A 5 -37.06 55.27 -16.24
CA LEU A 5 -36.57 53.99 -15.73
C LEU A 5 -35.34 53.59 -16.57
N PHE A 6 -34.18 53.52 -15.95
CA PHE A 6 -32.99 52.88 -16.51
C PHE A 6 -33.06 51.37 -16.20
N SER A 7 -33.34 50.57 -17.23
CA SER A 7 -33.21 49.12 -17.16
C SER A 7 -31.75 48.74 -17.34
N LEU A 8 -31.10 48.28 -16.27
CA LEU A 8 -29.75 47.72 -16.31
C LEU A 8 -29.82 46.29 -16.83
N LEU A 9 -29.43 46.07 -18.10
CA LEU A 9 -29.30 44.74 -18.67
C LEU A 9 -27.98 44.12 -18.16
N VAL A 10 -28.05 43.18 -17.20
CA VAL A 10 -26.90 42.38 -16.78
C VAL A 10 -26.70 41.28 -17.81
N LEU A 11 -25.74 41.44 -18.69
CA LEU A 11 -25.23 40.35 -19.54
C LEU A 11 -24.46 39.37 -18.68
N LEU A 12 -25.10 38.28 -18.26
CA LEU A 12 -24.43 37.09 -17.74
C LEU A 12 -23.67 36.43 -18.91
N ALA A 13 -22.37 36.70 -19.00
CA ALA A 13 -21.49 35.95 -19.87
C ALA A 13 -21.39 34.51 -19.28
N SER A 14 -22.17 33.59 -19.81
CA SER A 14 -22.00 32.16 -19.55
C SER A 14 -20.68 31.74 -20.20
N ALA A 15 -19.61 31.64 -19.39
CA ALA A 15 -18.41 30.95 -19.82
C ALA A 15 -18.81 29.50 -20.20
N PRO A 16 -18.41 28.99 -21.37
CA PRO A 16 -18.69 27.62 -21.73
C PRO A 16 -18.02 26.72 -20.64
N ALA A 17 -18.83 26.01 -19.89
CA ALA A 17 -18.33 24.94 -19.06
C ALA A 17 -17.79 23.85 -19.99
N PHE A 18 -16.49 23.84 -20.26
CA PHE A 18 -15.87 22.73 -20.93
C PHE A 18 -16.06 21.51 -20.03
N ALA A 19 -16.94 20.60 -20.41
CA ALA A 19 -17.07 19.30 -19.75
C ALA A 19 -15.68 18.66 -19.75
N GLN A 20 -15.12 18.39 -18.58
CA GLN A 20 -13.81 17.77 -18.47
C GLN A 20 -13.81 16.46 -19.25
N LYS A 21 -12.90 16.34 -20.22
CA LYS A 21 -12.79 15.15 -21.05
C LYS A 21 -12.37 13.97 -20.16
N PHE A 22 -12.97 12.81 -20.36
CA PHE A 22 -12.60 11.59 -19.63
C PHE A 22 -11.11 11.27 -19.86
N ASN A 23 -10.33 11.29 -18.78
CA ASN A 23 -8.87 11.14 -18.82
C ASN A 23 -8.37 9.75 -18.40
N SER A 24 -9.27 8.79 -18.19
CA SER A 24 -9.07 7.40 -17.75
C SER A 24 -8.61 7.18 -16.30
N LEU A 25 -8.25 8.20 -15.53
CA LEU A 25 -7.86 8.03 -14.12
C LEU A 25 -8.94 7.33 -13.28
N GLU A 26 -10.20 7.66 -13.56
CA GLU A 26 -11.38 7.10 -12.88
C GLU A 26 -11.92 5.82 -13.56
N THR A 27 -11.11 5.15 -14.38
CA THR A 27 -11.55 3.93 -15.08
C THR A 27 -11.96 2.84 -14.10
N ASN A 28 -13.17 2.34 -14.27
CA ASN A 28 -13.77 1.25 -13.49
C ASN A 28 -14.74 0.44 -14.37
N LEU A 29 -15.33 -0.64 -13.83
CA LEU A 29 -16.25 -1.51 -14.60
C LEU A 29 -17.45 -0.78 -15.20
N HIS A 30 -17.91 0.32 -14.58
CA HIS A 30 -19.09 1.06 -15.05
C HIS A 30 -18.79 2.04 -16.20
N ASN A 31 -17.52 2.36 -16.43
CA ASN A 31 -17.10 3.30 -17.48
C ASN A 31 -15.99 2.78 -18.40
N LEU A 32 -15.65 1.49 -18.30
CA LEU A 32 -14.60 0.87 -19.10
C LEU A 32 -14.83 0.98 -20.62
N TYR A 33 -16.08 1.12 -21.05
CA TYR A 33 -16.46 1.34 -22.46
C TYR A 33 -16.12 2.75 -22.99
N ARG A 34 -15.76 3.70 -22.12
CA ARG A 34 -15.38 5.05 -22.51
C ARG A 34 -13.93 5.08 -22.99
N VAL A 35 -13.72 5.67 -24.14
CA VAL A 35 -12.38 5.85 -24.72
C VAL A 35 -11.80 7.20 -24.27
N SER A 36 -10.50 7.22 -23.93
CA SER A 36 -9.75 8.43 -23.59
C SER A 36 -8.53 8.59 -24.51
N ASP A 37 -7.85 9.73 -24.41
CA ASP A 37 -6.58 9.98 -25.11
C ASP A 37 -5.36 9.48 -24.32
N ALA A 38 -5.57 8.84 -23.18
CA ALA A 38 -4.51 8.28 -22.36
C ALA A 38 -3.68 7.26 -23.14
N LYS A 39 -2.36 7.27 -22.90
CA LYS A 39 -1.41 6.40 -23.60
C LYS A 39 -0.91 5.35 -22.64
N SER A 40 -1.33 4.09 -22.81
CA SER A 40 -0.85 2.96 -22.03
C SER A 40 0.63 2.68 -22.29
N ARG A 41 1.38 2.44 -21.22
CA ARG A 41 2.81 2.10 -21.21
C ARG A 41 3.08 1.06 -20.13
N SER A 42 4.22 0.39 -20.26
CA SER A 42 4.69 -0.56 -19.25
C SER A 42 6.21 -0.55 -19.16
N ILE A 43 6.74 -0.59 -17.94
CA ILE A 43 8.16 -0.81 -17.67
C ILE A 43 8.34 -2.21 -17.10
N THR A 44 9.25 -2.98 -17.71
CA THR A 44 9.63 -4.32 -17.30
C THR A 44 11.13 -4.51 -17.57
N PRO A 45 11.79 -5.60 -17.14
CA PRO A 45 13.13 -5.91 -17.55
C PRO A 45 13.30 -6.06 -19.08
N GLU A 46 12.23 -6.42 -19.81
CA GLU A 46 12.21 -6.50 -21.30
C GLU A 46 11.97 -5.13 -21.97
N ASN A 47 11.60 -4.09 -21.21
CA ASN A 47 11.48 -2.69 -21.67
C ASN A 47 11.74 -1.74 -20.51
N ARG A 48 13.00 -1.44 -20.24
CA ARG A 48 13.43 -0.65 -19.07
C ARG A 48 13.05 0.82 -19.12
N THR A 49 12.81 1.37 -20.31
CA THR A 49 12.41 2.77 -20.49
C THR A 49 10.91 2.98 -20.57
N GLY A 50 10.14 1.91 -20.84
CA GLY A 50 8.71 2.02 -21.11
C GLY A 50 8.37 2.66 -22.45
N ASP A 51 9.34 2.90 -23.31
CA ASP A 51 9.16 3.54 -24.61
C ASP A 51 8.30 2.69 -25.55
N LYS A 52 7.51 3.40 -26.38
CA LYS A 52 6.70 2.76 -27.40
C LYS A 52 7.55 1.98 -28.39
N GLY A 53 7.23 0.70 -28.59
CA GLY A 53 7.90 -0.16 -29.54
C GLY A 53 9.31 -0.62 -29.14
N LYS A 54 9.68 -0.50 -27.85
CA LYS A 54 11.01 -0.89 -27.33
C LYS A 54 10.98 -2.17 -26.49
N GLY A 55 9.89 -2.89 -26.44
CA GLY A 55 9.79 -4.18 -25.75
C GLY A 55 10.55 -5.28 -26.49
N ALA A 56 11.12 -6.23 -25.74
CA ALA A 56 11.86 -7.40 -26.23
C ALA A 56 13.01 -7.08 -27.21
N MET A 57 13.67 -5.95 -27.02
CA MET A 57 14.81 -5.51 -27.87
C MET A 57 16.16 -6.05 -27.40
N THR A 58 16.25 -6.66 -26.22
CA THR A 58 17.50 -7.26 -25.74
C THR A 58 17.92 -8.37 -26.70
N PRO A 59 19.16 -8.32 -27.29
CA PRO A 59 19.64 -9.36 -28.17
C PRO A 59 19.60 -10.75 -27.49
N ALA A 60 19.29 -11.78 -28.24
CA ALA A 60 19.08 -13.14 -27.71
C ALA A 60 20.26 -13.69 -26.88
N LYS A 61 21.49 -13.18 -27.14
CA LYS A 61 22.71 -13.63 -26.45
C LYS A 61 23.10 -12.79 -25.22
N GLU A 62 22.41 -11.69 -24.93
CA GLU A 62 22.82 -10.70 -23.91
C GLU A 62 21.91 -10.67 -22.68
N GLY A 63 20.68 -11.16 -22.76
CA GLY A 63 19.70 -11.09 -21.69
C GLY A 63 19.99 -12.05 -20.53
N THR A 64 19.36 -11.81 -19.39
CA THR A 64 19.49 -12.64 -18.18
C THR A 64 19.01 -14.08 -18.37
N ALA A 65 18.19 -14.36 -19.40
CA ALA A 65 17.73 -15.68 -19.82
C ALA A 65 18.30 -16.10 -21.17
N ALA A 66 19.42 -15.52 -21.65
CA ALA A 66 20.02 -15.81 -22.93
C ALA A 66 20.28 -17.31 -23.17
N HIS A 67 20.73 -18.03 -22.12
CA HIS A 67 20.92 -19.48 -22.23
C HIS A 67 19.60 -20.21 -22.51
N ALA A 68 18.49 -19.83 -21.89
CA ALA A 68 17.17 -20.43 -22.14
C ALA A 68 16.63 -20.04 -23.53
N ALA A 69 16.96 -18.86 -24.03
CA ALA A 69 16.50 -18.33 -25.31
C ALA A 69 17.42 -18.70 -26.51
N ARG A 70 18.51 -19.42 -26.28
CA ARG A 70 19.59 -19.65 -27.27
C ARG A 70 19.18 -20.20 -28.63
N ASP A 71 18.03 -20.91 -28.66
CA ASP A 71 17.51 -21.55 -29.89
C ASP A 71 16.35 -20.74 -30.53
N LEU A 72 16.02 -19.51 -29.98
CA LEU A 72 14.84 -18.76 -30.41
C LEU A 72 15.29 -17.53 -31.18
N GLY A 73 16.08 -16.75 -31.10
CA GLY A 73 16.44 -15.54 -31.86
C GLY A 73 15.92 -14.26 -31.18
N ASP A 74 16.04 -13.13 -31.89
CA ASP A 74 15.66 -11.82 -31.38
C ASP A 74 14.14 -11.64 -31.30
N GLY A 75 13.68 -10.83 -30.37
CA GLY A 75 12.26 -10.55 -30.13
C GLY A 75 11.56 -11.59 -29.25
N TRP A 76 12.25 -12.64 -28.84
CA TRP A 76 11.75 -13.60 -27.85
C TRP A 76 12.16 -13.20 -26.44
N LYS A 77 11.63 -13.91 -25.43
CA LYS A 77 11.90 -13.69 -24.02
C LYS A 77 13.38 -13.93 -23.68
N THR A 78 14.16 -12.86 -23.50
CA THR A 78 15.60 -12.92 -23.22
C THR A 78 16.03 -12.25 -21.92
N ASN A 79 15.27 -11.27 -21.45
CA ASN A 79 15.64 -10.47 -20.27
C ASN A 79 14.52 -10.32 -19.25
N PRO A 80 13.96 -11.42 -18.72
CA PRO A 80 12.71 -11.39 -17.93
C PRO A 80 12.87 -10.89 -16.48
N TYR A 81 14.08 -10.72 -15.98
CA TYR A 81 14.34 -10.31 -14.59
C TYR A 81 15.60 -9.47 -14.47
N ILE A 82 15.76 -8.84 -13.31
CA ILE A 82 17.01 -8.19 -12.90
C ILE A 82 17.54 -8.87 -11.64
N ASN A 83 18.86 -8.71 -11.39
CA ASN A 83 19.50 -9.12 -10.16
C ASN A 83 19.95 -7.86 -9.39
N ILE A 84 19.52 -7.74 -8.13
CA ILE A 84 19.88 -6.63 -7.24
C ILE A 84 20.81 -7.19 -6.16
N GLN A 85 22.06 -6.69 -6.12
CA GLN A 85 23.08 -7.19 -5.20
C GLN A 85 22.79 -6.75 -3.75
N PRO A 86 23.40 -7.40 -2.75
CA PRO A 86 23.32 -6.96 -1.36
C PRO A 86 23.71 -5.48 -1.21
N GLY A 87 22.86 -4.71 -0.50
CA GLY A 87 23.04 -3.27 -0.29
C GLY A 87 22.73 -2.38 -1.48
N GLN A 88 22.45 -2.94 -2.66
CA GLN A 88 22.16 -2.16 -3.86
C GLN A 88 20.72 -1.63 -3.85
N THR A 89 20.56 -0.40 -4.36
CA THR A 89 19.28 0.18 -4.76
C THR A 89 19.23 0.27 -6.28
N GLU A 90 18.20 -0.34 -6.87
CA GLU A 90 17.95 -0.34 -8.30
C GLU A 90 16.73 0.53 -8.63
N VAL A 91 16.83 1.32 -9.70
CA VAL A 91 15.69 2.07 -10.25
C VAL A 91 14.88 1.13 -11.12
N LEU A 92 13.66 0.82 -10.70
CA LEU A 92 12.74 -0.03 -11.43
C LEU A 92 12.02 0.73 -12.55
N ALA A 93 11.62 1.95 -12.27
CA ALA A 93 10.93 2.82 -13.20
C ALA A 93 11.32 4.28 -12.96
N GLU A 94 11.49 5.02 -14.04
CA GLU A 94 11.64 6.48 -14.07
C GLU A 94 10.78 6.99 -15.22
N ILE A 95 9.71 7.70 -14.91
CA ILE A 95 8.63 8.01 -15.87
C ILE A 95 8.43 9.51 -15.89
N GLU A 96 8.57 10.11 -17.07
CA GLU A 96 8.18 11.49 -17.31
C GLU A 96 6.68 11.57 -17.57
N GLY A 97 5.99 12.51 -16.88
CA GLY A 97 4.54 12.66 -16.89
C GLY A 97 4.03 13.86 -17.69
N PRO A 98 2.78 14.25 -17.47
CA PRO A 98 1.86 13.77 -16.43
C PRO A 98 1.30 12.36 -16.70
N GLY A 99 0.92 11.67 -15.63
CA GLY A 99 0.39 10.32 -15.76
C GLY A 99 -0.03 9.70 -14.43
N ALA A 100 -0.32 8.40 -14.46
CA ALA A 100 -0.62 7.61 -13.27
C ALA A 100 -0.14 6.16 -13.39
N ILE A 101 0.43 5.62 -12.32
CA ILE A 101 0.60 4.18 -12.18
C ILE A 101 -0.78 3.55 -11.99
N LYS A 102 -1.04 2.48 -12.74
CA LYS A 102 -2.33 1.75 -12.70
C LYS A 102 -2.18 0.37 -12.11
N HIS A 103 -1.01 -0.24 -12.27
CA HIS A 103 -0.74 -1.58 -11.76
C HIS A 103 0.77 -1.77 -11.52
N ILE A 104 1.10 -2.44 -10.43
CA ILE A 104 2.45 -2.93 -10.16
C ILE A 104 2.35 -4.43 -9.88
N TRP A 105 3.03 -5.23 -10.69
CA TRP A 105 3.24 -6.64 -10.42
C TRP A 105 4.71 -6.89 -10.12
N MET A 106 4.99 -7.74 -9.12
CA MET A 106 6.35 -8.18 -8.86
C MET A 106 6.45 -9.50 -8.10
N THR A 107 7.59 -10.16 -8.24
CA THR A 107 7.94 -11.34 -7.45
C THR A 107 9.44 -11.34 -7.15
N PRO A 108 9.87 -10.79 -5.98
CA PRO A 108 11.25 -10.84 -5.53
C PRO A 108 11.57 -12.21 -4.90
N THR A 109 12.79 -12.71 -5.09
CA THR A 109 13.35 -13.81 -4.29
C THR A 109 13.88 -13.29 -2.95
N GLY A 110 14.13 -14.18 -1.99
CA GLY A 110 14.70 -13.82 -0.68
C GLY A 110 13.66 -13.40 0.35
N GLN A 111 14.11 -12.70 1.39
CA GLN A 111 13.27 -12.22 2.49
C GLN A 111 12.49 -10.97 2.08
N ARG A 112 11.16 -11.01 2.13
CA ARG A 112 10.29 -9.92 1.68
C ARG A 112 10.42 -8.66 2.52
N ARG A 113 10.79 -8.77 3.81
CA ARG A 113 11.11 -7.62 4.67
C ARG A 113 12.48 -7.01 4.41
N PHE A 114 13.34 -7.68 3.64
CA PHE A 114 14.65 -7.17 3.24
C PHE A 114 14.65 -6.60 1.82
N SER A 115 13.48 -6.54 1.19
CA SER A 115 13.24 -5.88 -0.10
C SER A 115 12.44 -4.62 0.16
N ILE A 116 13.04 -3.45 -0.02
CA ILE A 116 12.41 -2.16 0.31
C ILE A 116 11.98 -1.46 -0.96
N ILE A 117 10.68 -1.28 -1.15
CA ILE A 117 10.14 -0.46 -2.23
C ILE A 117 10.05 1.01 -1.79
N ARG A 118 10.46 1.92 -2.69
CA ARG A 118 10.26 3.37 -2.54
C ARG A 118 9.69 3.96 -3.81
N ILE A 119 8.79 4.92 -3.66
CA ILE A 119 8.24 5.68 -4.77
C ILE A 119 8.34 7.17 -4.43
N TYR A 120 8.74 7.96 -5.44
CA TYR A 120 8.96 9.39 -5.36
C TYR A 120 8.14 10.07 -6.44
N TRP A 121 7.49 11.17 -6.09
CA TRP A 121 6.69 11.98 -7.02
C TRP A 121 7.39 13.30 -7.33
N ASP A 122 7.31 13.72 -8.59
CA ASP A 122 7.62 15.08 -9.05
C ASP A 122 8.98 15.64 -8.57
N ASP A 123 10.03 14.79 -8.64
CA ASP A 123 11.41 15.11 -8.26
C ASP A 123 11.64 15.32 -6.74
N GLU A 124 10.75 14.83 -5.90
CA GLU A 124 10.96 14.85 -4.45
C GLU A 124 12.21 14.06 -4.04
N LYS A 125 12.88 14.55 -3.00
CA LYS A 125 14.08 13.90 -2.45
C LYS A 125 13.73 12.79 -1.46
N GLU A 126 12.64 12.95 -0.72
CA GLU A 126 12.16 12.00 0.26
C GLU A 126 11.04 11.14 -0.36
N PRO A 127 10.99 9.85 -0.08
CA PRO A 127 9.98 9.00 -0.69
C PRO A 127 8.59 9.26 -0.10
N SER A 128 7.57 9.25 -0.96
CA SER A 128 6.15 9.23 -0.57
C SER A 128 5.64 7.82 -0.25
N VAL A 129 6.34 6.79 -0.74
CA VAL A 129 6.13 5.39 -0.37
C VAL A 129 7.43 4.81 0.12
N GLU A 130 7.45 4.25 1.33
CA GLU A 130 8.58 3.49 1.86
C GLU A 130 8.09 2.34 2.74
N ALA A 131 8.27 1.11 2.25
CA ALA A 131 7.88 -0.09 3.00
C ALA A 131 8.67 -1.33 2.55
N PRO A 132 8.81 -2.35 3.42
CA PRO A 132 9.15 -3.69 2.98
C PRO A 132 8.09 -4.23 2.02
N VAL A 133 8.52 -4.92 0.96
CA VAL A 133 7.62 -5.44 -0.08
C VAL A 133 6.54 -6.35 0.50
N GLY A 134 6.90 -7.26 1.42
CA GLY A 134 5.91 -8.13 2.03
C GLY A 134 4.79 -7.36 2.73
N ASP A 135 5.17 -6.35 3.51
CA ASP A 135 4.20 -5.53 4.26
C ASP A 135 3.38 -4.61 3.34
N PHE A 136 3.98 -4.04 2.29
CA PHE A 136 3.26 -3.25 1.29
C PHE A 136 2.16 -4.05 0.57
N PHE A 137 2.42 -5.35 0.33
CA PHE A 137 1.47 -6.25 -0.34
C PHE A 137 0.69 -7.16 0.64
N ALA A 138 0.54 -6.76 1.88
CA ALA A 138 -0.25 -7.49 2.90
C ALA A 138 0.25 -8.93 3.19
N ASN A 139 1.56 -9.17 3.12
CA ASN A 139 2.24 -10.44 3.42
C ASN A 139 3.49 -10.25 4.30
N GLY A 140 3.38 -9.51 5.39
CA GLY A 140 4.51 -9.02 6.17
C GLY A 140 5.26 -10.06 7.00
N TRP A 141 4.67 -11.22 7.33
CA TRP A 141 5.33 -12.26 8.12
C TRP A 141 6.31 -13.14 7.32
N GLY A 142 6.62 -12.78 6.07
CA GLY A 142 7.58 -13.52 5.24
C GLY A 142 7.09 -14.88 4.74
N ARG A 143 5.88 -15.29 5.07
CA ARG A 143 5.18 -16.47 4.57
C ARG A 143 4.12 -16.08 3.55
N PHE A 144 3.94 -16.94 2.55
CA PHE A 144 2.86 -16.74 1.58
C PHE A 144 1.49 -16.83 2.27
N ALA A 145 0.63 -15.88 1.92
CA ALA A 145 -0.81 -15.99 2.10
C ALA A 145 -1.49 -15.39 0.88
N GLN A 146 -2.53 -16.03 0.40
CA GLN A 146 -3.33 -15.49 -0.68
C GLN A 146 -4.11 -14.27 -0.17
N VAL A 147 -4.06 -13.19 -0.94
CA VAL A 147 -4.85 -11.97 -0.69
C VAL A 147 -5.70 -11.72 -1.92
N SER A 148 -7.01 -11.61 -1.72
CA SER A 148 -7.98 -11.30 -2.78
C SER A 148 -8.76 -10.05 -2.38
N SER A 149 -8.13 -8.88 -2.56
CA SER A 149 -8.75 -7.60 -2.22
C SER A 149 -8.75 -6.65 -3.43
N ALA A 150 -9.49 -5.54 -3.33
CA ALA A 150 -9.63 -4.62 -4.44
C ALA A 150 -8.30 -3.97 -4.86
N PRO A 151 -7.50 -3.37 -3.93
CA PRO A 151 -6.29 -2.66 -4.31
C PRO A 151 -5.01 -3.51 -4.26
N VAL A 152 -5.02 -4.65 -3.57
CA VAL A 152 -3.85 -5.50 -3.39
C VAL A 152 -4.25 -6.95 -3.53
N THR A 153 -3.55 -7.69 -4.38
CA THR A 153 -3.72 -9.15 -4.46
C THR A 153 -2.36 -9.85 -4.36
N VAL A 154 -2.36 -11.01 -3.73
CA VAL A 154 -1.19 -11.91 -3.66
C VAL A 154 -1.63 -13.28 -4.13
N ASN A 155 -1.09 -13.71 -5.26
CA ASN A 155 -1.43 -14.95 -5.91
C ASN A 155 -0.38 -16.04 -5.63
N PRO A 156 -0.67 -17.34 -5.91
CA PRO A 156 0.28 -18.42 -5.70
C PRO A 156 1.66 -18.14 -6.30
N GLY A 157 2.71 -18.55 -5.57
CA GLY A 157 4.10 -18.22 -5.91
C GLY A 157 4.57 -16.86 -5.38
N SER A 158 3.81 -16.20 -4.52
CA SER A 158 4.06 -14.84 -4.03
C SER A 158 4.11 -13.82 -5.18
N ALA A 159 3.14 -13.88 -6.07
CA ALA A 159 2.93 -12.88 -7.10
C ALA A 159 2.18 -11.69 -6.50
N TYR A 160 2.89 -10.62 -6.22
CA TYR A 160 2.39 -9.40 -5.61
C TYR A 160 1.80 -8.47 -6.65
N ASN A 161 0.59 -7.97 -6.41
CA ASN A 161 -0.12 -7.05 -7.30
C ASN A 161 -0.67 -5.87 -6.51
N CYS A 162 -0.52 -4.67 -7.05
CA CYS A 162 -1.06 -3.43 -6.51
C CYS A 162 -1.84 -2.70 -7.60
N TYR A 163 -3.06 -2.31 -7.30
CA TYR A 163 -3.99 -1.59 -8.20
C TYR A 163 -4.36 -0.20 -7.66
N TRP A 164 -3.68 0.31 -6.64
CA TRP A 164 -3.82 1.69 -6.23
C TRP A 164 -3.48 2.60 -7.41
N VAL A 165 -4.39 3.49 -7.79
CA VAL A 165 -4.11 4.51 -8.82
C VAL A 165 -3.20 5.57 -8.21
N MET A 166 -2.03 5.81 -8.81
CA MET A 166 -1.02 6.72 -8.27
C MET A 166 -0.72 7.83 -9.27
N PRO A 167 -1.44 8.96 -9.22
CA PRO A 167 -1.22 10.10 -10.11
C PRO A 167 0.12 10.79 -9.83
N PHE A 168 0.76 11.35 -10.88
CA PHE A 168 1.92 12.24 -10.79
C PHE A 168 1.86 13.29 -11.91
N ARG A 169 2.31 14.52 -11.63
CA ARG A 169 2.18 15.64 -12.57
C ARG A 169 3.38 15.80 -13.49
N ARG A 170 4.57 15.48 -13.02
CA ARG A 170 5.80 15.64 -13.78
C ARG A 170 6.59 14.36 -13.89
N LYS A 171 6.81 13.68 -12.77
CA LYS A 171 7.71 12.52 -12.73
C LYS A 171 7.31 11.50 -11.68
N CYS A 172 7.52 10.22 -12.01
CA CYS A 172 7.46 9.13 -11.05
C CYS A 172 8.78 8.36 -11.07
N LYS A 173 9.37 8.11 -9.88
CA LYS A 173 10.51 7.21 -9.73
C LYS A 173 10.19 6.11 -8.74
N ILE A 174 10.40 4.86 -9.15
CA ILE A 174 10.22 3.66 -8.31
C ILE A 174 11.57 2.99 -8.15
N THR A 175 11.96 2.70 -6.89
CA THR A 175 13.21 2.00 -6.58
C THR A 175 12.97 0.76 -5.73
N MET A 176 13.89 -0.20 -5.84
CA MET A 176 13.97 -1.37 -4.98
C MET A 176 15.35 -1.46 -4.35
N THR A 177 15.41 -1.53 -3.02
CA THR A 177 16.65 -1.76 -2.28
C THR A 177 16.68 -3.18 -1.73
N ASN A 178 17.76 -3.89 -1.99
CA ASN A 178 18.04 -5.19 -1.39
C ASN A 178 18.94 -5.00 -0.15
N ILE A 179 18.37 -5.15 1.06
CA ILE A 179 19.14 -5.10 2.32
C ILE A 179 19.50 -6.49 2.85
N ASP A 180 19.20 -7.56 2.08
CA ASP A 180 19.63 -8.93 2.42
C ASP A 180 21.13 -9.11 2.17
N THR A 181 21.70 -10.22 2.64
CA THR A 181 23.08 -10.66 2.40
C THR A 181 23.24 -11.45 1.12
N ARG A 182 22.15 -11.80 0.45
CA ARG A 182 22.11 -12.54 -0.82
C ARG A 182 21.54 -11.68 -1.94
N ALA A 183 22.00 -11.93 -3.17
CA ALA A 183 21.42 -11.28 -4.34
C ALA A 183 19.92 -11.61 -4.48
N MET A 184 19.13 -10.61 -4.81
CA MET A 184 17.71 -10.70 -5.10
C MET A 184 17.50 -10.80 -6.60
N ARG A 185 16.76 -11.81 -7.04
CA ARG A 185 16.20 -11.83 -8.39
C ARG A 185 14.81 -11.22 -8.34
N LEU A 186 14.55 -10.27 -9.22
CA LEU A 186 13.28 -9.57 -9.29
C LEU A 186 12.70 -9.65 -10.70
N TYR A 187 11.52 -10.26 -10.80
CA TYR A 187 10.63 -10.12 -11.95
C TYR A 187 9.64 -9.02 -11.60
N TYR A 188 9.38 -8.09 -12.51
CA TYR A 188 8.43 -7.00 -12.23
C TYR A 188 7.83 -6.41 -13.51
N GLN A 189 6.69 -5.78 -13.34
CA GLN A 189 6.01 -4.97 -14.34
C GLN A 189 5.33 -3.79 -13.66
N VAL A 190 5.51 -2.60 -14.21
CA VAL A 190 4.85 -1.36 -13.81
C VAL A 190 4.04 -0.87 -14.99
N ASP A 191 2.72 -0.98 -14.91
CA ASP A 191 1.80 -0.50 -15.93
C ASP A 191 1.31 0.91 -15.56
N TYR A 192 1.37 1.83 -16.51
CA TYR A 192 1.02 3.22 -16.30
C TYR A 192 0.35 3.83 -17.53
N GLU A 193 -0.28 4.96 -17.31
CA GLU A 193 -0.88 5.79 -18.36
C GLU A 193 -0.27 7.17 -18.34
N LEU A 194 0.06 7.70 -19.52
CA LEU A 194 0.36 9.12 -19.71
C LEU A 194 -0.94 9.81 -20.06
N THR A 195 -1.39 10.70 -19.17
CA THR A 195 -2.67 11.40 -19.27
C THR A 195 -2.63 12.67 -18.43
N GLU A 196 -3.57 13.58 -18.68
CA GLU A 196 -3.75 14.77 -17.83
C GLU A 196 -4.14 14.37 -16.42
N VAL A 197 -3.53 15.02 -15.43
CA VAL A 197 -3.80 14.83 -14.01
C VAL A 197 -4.45 16.08 -13.45
N PRO A 198 -5.70 15.98 -12.92
CA PRO A 198 -6.41 17.11 -12.34
C PRO A 198 -5.66 17.77 -11.18
N GLU A 199 -5.86 19.07 -10.98
CA GLU A 199 -5.20 19.80 -9.88
C GLU A 199 -5.57 19.30 -8.49
N ASP A 200 -6.77 18.75 -8.34
CA ASP A 200 -7.26 18.17 -7.08
C ASP A 200 -6.85 16.69 -6.88
N ALA A 201 -6.17 16.08 -7.85
CA ALA A 201 -5.65 14.73 -7.69
C ALA A 201 -4.51 14.72 -6.67
N ALA A 202 -4.67 13.96 -5.60
CA ALA A 202 -3.68 13.81 -4.55
C ALA A 202 -2.68 12.69 -4.86
N TYR A 203 -1.46 12.80 -4.33
CA TYR A 203 -0.41 11.80 -4.46
C TYR A 203 -0.61 10.65 -3.48
N PHE A 204 -0.30 9.46 -3.93
CA PHE A 204 -0.36 8.24 -3.11
C PHE A 204 0.83 8.16 -2.16
N HIS A 205 0.57 7.72 -0.93
CA HIS A 205 1.56 7.54 0.11
C HIS A 205 1.40 6.19 0.79
N ALA A 206 2.54 5.62 1.24
CA ALA A 206 2.53 4.45 2.11
C ALA A 206 3.73 4.47 3.06
N GLN A 207 3.49 4.25 4.36
CA GLN A 207 4.51 4.31 5.40
C GLN A 207 4.49 3.07 6.28
N PHE A 208 5.64 2.41 6.40
CA PHE A 208 5.84 1.30 7.32
C PHE A 208 6.26 1.78 8.70
N ARG A 209 5.73 1.12 9.74
CA ARG A 209 6.18 1.23 11.14
C ARG A 209 6.24 -0.13 11.81
N ARG A 210 7.11 -0.30 12.81
CA ARG A 210 7.16 -1.47 13.70
C ARG A 210 7.58 -1.05 15.10
N VAL A 211 6.99 -1.68 16.11
CA VAL A 211 7.42 -1.66 17.51
C VAL A 211 7.40 -3.09 18.03
N ASN A 212 8.52 -3.56 18.62
CA ASN A 212 8.67 -4.92 19.15
C ASN A 212 9.65 -4.95 20.34
N PRO A 213 9.19 -5.23 21.56
CA PRO A 213 7.78 -5.25 21.98
C PRO A 213 7.21 -3.83 22.13
N LEU A 214 5.89 -3.68 22.04
CA LEU A 214 5.22 -2.43 22.40
C LEU A 214 5.42 -2.18 23.90
N PRO A 215 5.92 -1.00 24.35
CA PRO A 215 6.09 -0.72 25.76
C PRO A 215 4.78 -0.78 26.54
N TYR A 216 4.85 -1.19 27.81
CA TYR A 216 3.68 -1.39 28.66
C TYR A 216 2.84 -0.11 28.78
N LYS A 217 1.54 -0.22 28.46
CA LYS A 217 0.56 0.89 28.41
C LYS A 217 0.80 1.96 27.34
N GLU A 218 1.73 1.74 26.43
CA GLU A 218 1.86 2.62 25.26
C GLU A 218 0.84 2.23 24.17
N VAL A 219 0.48 3.19 23.33
CA VAL A 219 -0.33 2.94 22.14
C VAL A 219 0.55 2.78 20.91
N TYR A 220 0.21 1.86 20.04
CA TYR A 220 0.92 1.72 18.78
C TYR A 220 0.50 2.84 17.80
N THR A 221 1.48 3.53 17.23
CA THR A 221 1.26 4.56 16.23
C THR A 221 1.31 3.96 14.84
N ILE A 222 0.16 3.92 14.16
CA ILE A 222 0.04 3.50 12.76
C ILE A 222 0.56 4.60 11.84
N LEU A 223 0.13 5.84 12.06
CA LEU A 223 0.55 7.01 11.30
C LEU A 223 0.55 8.25 12.19
N ASP A 224 1.54 9.14 12.02
CA ASP A 224 1.62 10.40 12.73
C ASP A 224 2.45 11.43 11.95
N GLY A 225 2.22 12.72 12.26
CA GLY A 225 2.98 13.82 11.70
C GLY A 225 2.51 14.24 10.30
N ILE A 226 1.38 13.73 9.82
CA ILE A 226 0.81 14.13 8.53
C ILE A 226 0.23 15.53 8.66
N LYS A 227 0.59 16.40 7.70
CA LYS A 227 0.13 17.80 7.60
C LYS A 227 -0.30 18.08 6.18
N GLY A 228 -1.42 18.77 6.03
CA GLY A 228 -2.04 19.09 4.73
C GLY A 228 -3.39 18.43 4.57
N LYS A 229 -3.90 18.45 3.35
CA LYS A 229 -5.22 17.92 2.99
C LYS A 229 -5.08 16.56 2.31
N GLY A 230 -5.97 15.63 2.64
CA GLY A 230 -5.96 14.31 2.03
C GLY A 230 -7.03 13.38 2.60
N HIS A 231 -6.84 12.09 2.34
CA HIS A 231 -7.69 11.05 2.90
C HIS A 231 -6.92 9.73 3.10
N TYR A 232 -7.16 9.11 4.23
CA TYR A 232 -6.62 7.81 4.59
C TYR A 232 -7.43 6.71 3.90
N VAL A 233 -6.73 5.76 3.26
CA VAL A 233 -7.39 4.71 2.45
C VAL A 233 -7.07 3.30 2.90
N GLY A 234 -6.21 3.10 3.90
CA GLY A 234 -6.05 1.74 4.42
C GLY A 234 -4.94 1.51 5.42
N THR A 235 -5.07 0.39 6.08
CA THR A 235 -4.09 -0.20 6.99
C THR A 235 -3.83 -1.64 6.58
N TYR A 236 -2.57 -2.03 6.44
CA TYR A 236 -2.13 -3.40 6.63
C TYR A 236 -1.43 -3.51 7.99
N MET A 237 -1.65 -4.59 8.73
CA MET A 237 -1.10 -4.79 10.06
C MET A 237 -0.63 -6.23 10.26
N CYS A 238 0.58 -6.38 10.80
CA CYS A 238 1.09 -7.60 11.38
C CYS A 238 0.97 -7.50 12.90
N TRP A 239 0.41 -8.51 13.53
CA TRP A 239 0.29 -8.61 14.98
C TRP A 239 0.83 -9.94 15.48
N GLY A 240 1.94 -9.93 16.21
CA GLY A 240 2.54 -11.07 16.88
C GLY A 240 2.24 -11.03 18.36
N VAL A 241 1.42 -11.96 18.84
CA VAL A 241 0.90 -11.97 20.22
C VAL A 241 1.91 -12.62 21.14
N ASN A 242 2.27 -11.94 22.23
CA ASN A 242 3.22 -12.44 23.24
C ASN A 242 2.52 -13.09 24.46
N ASN A 243 1.20 -12.96 24.58
CA ASN A 243 0.41 -13.52 25.66
C ASN A 243 -0.60 -14.56 25.17
N ASN A 244 -1.06 -15.42 26.07
CA ASN A 244 -2.21 -16.26 25.81
C ASN A 244 -3.52 -15.45 25.91
N GLY A 245 -4.57 -15.92 25.27
CA GLY A 245 -5.90 -15.32 25.27
C GLY A 245 -6.12 -14.30 24.15
N TRP A 246 -7.25 -13.67 24.20
CA TRP A 246 -7.64 -12.67 23.18
C TRP A 246 -6.80 -11.40 23.29
N TRP A 247 -6.44 -10.83 22.14
CA TRP A 247 -5.47 -9.72 21.99
C TRP A 247 -6.05 -8.47 21.36
N GLY A 248 -7.26 -8.49 20.85
CA GLY A 248 -7.78 -7.47 19.93
C GLY A 248 -8.87 -6.56 20.53
N GLU A 249 -8.88 -6.29 21.85
CA GLU A 249 -9.82 -5.36 22.48
C GLU A 249 -9.50 -3.88 22.20
N GLY A 250 -8.33 -3.59 21.64
CA GLY A 250 -7.85 -2.23 21.48
C GLY A 250 -8.52 -1.47 20.34
N GLU A 251 -8.82 -0.22 20.58
CA GLU A 251 -9.50 0.67 19.64
C GLU A 251 -8.53 1.31 18.64
N VAL A 252 -8.89 1.32 17.34
CA VAL A 252 -8.23 2.17 16.34
C VAL A 252 -8.84 3.57 16.39
N LYS A 253 -7.97 4.59 16.45
CA LYS A 253 -8.35 5.99 16.63
C LYS A 253 -7.76 6.88 15.56
N PHE A 254 -8.60 7.75 14.98
CA PHE A 254 -8.18 8.78 14.03
C PHE A 254 -8.34 10.15 14.66
N TYR A 255 -7.21 10.84 14.79
CA TYR A 255 -7.13 12.22 15.23
C TYR A 255 -7.02 13.10 14.00
N LEU A 256 -8.00 13.96 13.78
CA LEU A 256 -8.18 14.77 12.58
C LEU A 256 -8.13 16.26 12.94
N ASP A 257 -7.53 17.05 12.08
CA ASP A 257 -7.71 18.49 11.97
C ASP A 257 -7.49 19.28 13.27
N GLY A 258 -6.48 18.88 14.03
CA GLY A 258 -6.10 19.53 15.29
C GLY A 258 -6.56 18.82 16.56
N ASP A 259 -7.16 17.64 16.44
CA ASP A 259 -7.47 16.78 17.58
C ASP A 259 -6.20 16.51 18.43
N LYS A 260 -6.30 16.61 19.74
CA LYS A 260 -5.17 16.39 20.65
C LYS A 260 -5.42 15.29 21.65
N LYS A 261 -6.43 15.45 22.49
CA LYS A 261 -6.73 14.53 23.60
C LYS A 261 -7.69 13.43 23.16
N TYR A 262 -8.69 13.77 22.39
CA TYR A 262 -9.73 12.87 21.95
C TYR A 262 -9.75 12.81 20.43
N PRO A 263 -9.96 11.61 19.85
CA PRO A 263 -10.05 11.45 18.39
C PRO A 263 -11.43 11.85 17.88
N THR A 264 -11.49 12.28 16.62
CA THR A 264 -12.78 12.43 15.90
C THR A 264 -13.42 11.08 15.59
N ILE A 265 -12.60 10.06 15.24
CA ILE A 265 -13.11 8.70 14.99
C ILE A 265 -12.45 7.75 15.97
N CYS A 266 -13.28 6.96 16.66
CA CYS A 266 -12.89 5.94 17.62
C CYS A 266 -13.64 4.65 17.33
N GLY A 267 -12.90 3.56 17.10
CA GLY A 267 -13.48 2.22 16.97
C GLY A 267 -13.84 1.60 18.32
N THR A 268 -14.24 0.35 18.31
CA THR A 268 -14.68 -0.42 19.48
C THR A 268 -13.77 -1.61 19.80
N GLY A 269 -12.99 -2.08 18.82
CA GLY A 269 -12.04 -3.18 18.94
C GLY A 269 -11.15 -3.28 17.71
N THR A 270 -10.06 -4.02 17.82
CA THR A 270 -9.16 -4.27 16.69
C THR A 270 -9.84 -5.13 15.64
N GLU A 271 -10.54 -6.20 16.05
CA GLU A 271 -11.31 -7.02 15.12
C GLU A 271 -12.42 -6.25 14.42
N ASP A 272 -13.11 -5.35 15.13
CA ASP A 272 -14.15 -4.51 14.57
C ASP A 272 -13.61 -3.59 13.50
N TYR A 273 -12.42 -3.00 13.75
CA TYR A 273 -11.74 -2.18 12.74
C TYR A 273 -11.43 -2.98 11.48
N PHE A 274 -10.99 -4.22 11.60
CA PHE A 274 -10.71 -5.10 10.47
C PHE A 274 -11.95 -5.85 9.96
N CYS A 275 -13.16 -5.35 10.31
CA CYS A 275 -14.46 -5.86 9.87
C CYS A 275 -14.77 -7.30 10.29
N GLY A 276 -14.16 -7.76 11.39
CA GLY A 276 -14.52 -8.97 12.08
C GLY A 276 -15.48 -8.71 13.23
N SER A 277 -15.67 -9.69 14.05
CA SER A 277 -16.46 -9.61 15.28
C SER A 277 -16.13 -10.79 16.20
N TYR A 278 -16.44 -10.64 17.49
CA TYR A 278 -16.32 -11.72 18.48
C TYR A 278 -14.99 -12.49 18.36
N ASN A 279 -13.88 -11.75 18.47
CA ASN A 279 -12.51 -12.28 18.47
C ASN A 279 -12.08 -12.99 17.15
N PHE A 280 -12.76 -12.75 16.03
CA PHE A 280 -12.62 -13.53 14.78
C PHE A 280 -12.86 -15.03 14.97
N GLU A 281 -13.52 -15.43 16.05
CA GLU A 281 -13.72 -16.83 16.38
C GLU A 281 -14.81 -17.44 15.50
N VAL A 282 -14.50 -18.53 14.82
CA VAL A 282 -15.48 -19.31 14.08
C VAL A 282 -15.93 -20.48 14.96
N LYS A 283 -17.22 -20.48 15.29
CA LYS A 283 -17.91 -21.56 15.97
C LYS A 283 -18.62 -22.39 14.91
N ASP A 284 -18.12 -23.59 14.68
CA ASP A 284 -18.71 -24.55 13.73
C ASP A 284 -18.95 -25.83 14.54
N ASP A 285 -20.19 -26.30 14.58
CA ASP A 285 -20.60 -27.44 15.40
C ASP A 285 -19.82 -28.72 15.09
N ASP A 286 -19.27 -28.82 13.87
CA ASP A 286 -18.49 -29.97 13.42
C ASP A 286 -16.97 -29.78 13.54
N LYS A 287 -16.47 -28.62 14.01
CA LYS A 287 -15.02 -28.31 14.08
C LYS A 287 -14.66 -27.57 15.35
N PRO A 288 -13.42 -27.76 15.87
CA PRO A 288 -12.93 -27.00 17.00
C PRO A 288 -13.02 -25.48 16.73
N HIS A 289 -13.38 -24.72 17.76
CA HIS A 289 -13.32 -23.25 17.74
C HIS A 289 -11.92 -22.78 17.33
N GLY A 290 -11.85 -21.73 16.53
CA GLY A 290 -10.57 -21.17 16.11
C GLY A 290 -10.69 -20.09 15.06
N TYR A 291 -9.54 -19.53 14.73
CA TYR A 291 -9.42 -18.54 13.68
C TYR A 291 -9.42 -19.20 12.30
N ARG A 292 -10.02 -18.52 11.32
CA ARG A 292 -9.91 -18.86 9.90
C ARG A 292 -9.41 -17.68 9.10
N GLU A 293 -8.52 -17.95 8.18
CA GLU A 293 -8.08 -16.97 7.20
C GLU A 293 -9.24 -16.58 6.28
N PHE A 294 -9.36 -15.29 6.00
CA PHE A 294 -10.34 -14.78 5.05
C PHE A 294 -9.81 -13.56 4.31
N THR A 295 -10.29 -13.36 3.09
CA THR A 295 -10.03 -12.17 2.28
C THR A 295 -11.32 -11.72 1.62
N THR A 296 -11.58 -10.42 1.65
CA THR A 296 -12.71 -9.75 0.98
C THR A 296 -12.19 -8.52 0.25
N PRO A 297 -12.97 -7.87 -0.61
CA PRO A 297 -12.51 -6.69 -1.33
C PRO A 297 -11.93 -5.58 -0.46
N TYR A 298 -12.40 -5.40 0.78
CA TYR A 298 -12.06 -4.25 1.61
C TYR A 298 -11.45 -4.59 2.96
N ALA A 299 -11.57 -5.80 3.45
CA ALA A 299 -11.00 -6.23 4.73
C ALA A 299 -10.62 -7.71 4.69
N GLY A 300 -9.70 -8.12 5.57
CA GLY A 300 -9.33 -9.52 5.66
C GLY A 300 -8.29 -9.81 6.72
N MET A 301 -8.19 -11.09 7.05
CA MET A 301 -7.16 -11.70 7.88
C MET A 301 -6.55 -12.87 7.09
N PRO A 302 -5.70 -12.58 6.07
CA PRO A 302 -5.12 -13.61 5.20
C PRO A 302 -4.09 -14.50 5.87
N GLN A 303 -3.55 -14.10 7.02
CA GLN A 303 -2.51 -14.87 7.72
C GLN A 303 -2.93 -15.13 9.18
N VAL A 304 -2.98 -16.40 9.54
CA VAL A 304 -3.06 -16.90 10.92
C VAL A 304 -1.97 -17.95 11.10
N ILE A 305 -0.82 -17.53 11.64
CA ILE A 305 0.33 -18.39 11.85
C ILE A 305 0.28 -18.92 13.29
N ARG A 306 0.09 -20.22 13.42
CA ARG A 306 -0.01 -20.92 14.72
C ARG A 306 1.35 -21.45 15.13
N PRO A 307 1.71 -21.41 16.42
CA PRO A 307 2.88 -22.13 16.94
C PRO A 307 2.72 -23.62 16.70
N ASP A 308 3.78 -24.27 16.23
CA ASP A 308 3.86 -25.71 16.03
C ASP A 308 5.27 -26.19 16.37
N GLY A 309 5.36 -27.24 17.19
CA GLY A 309 6.61 -27.81 17.64
C GLY A 309 7.27 -27.08 18.83
N LEU A 310 8.49 -27.50 19.14
CA LEU A 310 9.30 -26.94 20.20
C LEU A 310 10.03 -25.66 19.72
N TYR A 311 10.23 -24.69 20.61
CA TYR A 311 10.88 -23.39 20.34
C TYR A 311 10.16 -22.45 19.37
N ASN A 312 8.88 -22.67 19.08
CA ASN A 312 8.10 -21.76 18.24
C ASN A 312 7.49 -20.62 19.07
N ALA A 313 7.42 -19.44 18.42
CA ALA A 313 6.79 -18.25 19.00
C ALA A 313 5.26 -18.37 19.04
N ASN A 314 4.62 -17.44 19.73
CA ASN A 314 3.18 -17.31 19.80
C ASN A 314 2.51 -17.02 18.45
N MET A 315 1.17 -16.96 18.41
CA MET A 315 0.41 -16.74 17.19
C MET A 315 0.72 -15.39 16.55
N ARG A 316 0.66 -15.36 15.22
CA ARG A 316 0.87 -14.17 14.41
C ARG A 316 -0.27 -13.99 13.42
N PHE A 317 -0.71 -12.76 13.27
CA PHE A 317 -1.81 -12.38 12.41
C PHE A 317 -1.36 -11.34 11.39
N GLY A 318 -1.83 -11.48 10.14
CA GLY A 318 -1.76 -10.44 9.13
C GLY A 318 -3.17 -10.00 8.80
N LEU A 319 -3.45 -8.68 8.90
CA LEU A 319 -4.78 -8.11 8.73
C LEU A 319 -4.73 -6.92 7.78
N TYR A 320 -5.81 -6.68 7.02
CA TYR A 320 -5.94 -5.46 6.24
C TYR A 320 -7.35 -4.88 6.31
N ARG A 321 -7.44 -3.55 6.24
CA ARG A 321 -8.65 -2.78 6.00
C ARG A 321 -8.38 -1.71 4.95
N TRP A 322 -9.20 -1.67 3.90
CA TRP A 322 -9.14 -0.67 2.84
C TRP A 322 -10.36 0.24 2.91
N HIS A 323 -10.15 1.51 3.15
CA HIS A 323 -11.16 2.56 3.19
C HIS A 323 -11.40 3.14 1.79
N ILE A 324 -11.89 2.33 0.85
CA ILE A 324 -12.08 2.75 -0.54
C ILE A 324 -13.42 3.47 -0.71
N ILE A 325 -14.48 2.93 -0.08
CA ILE A 325 -15.81 3.51 -0.14
C ILE A 325 -16.06 4.49 1.03
N ASP A 326 -15.29 4.34 2.11
CA ASP A 326 -15.36 5.10 3.35
C ASP A 326 -14.03 5.80 3.72
N PRO A 327 -13.37 6.53 2.78
CA PRO A 327 -12.08 7.15 3.04
C PRO A 327 -12.17 8.16 4.20
N VAL A 328 -11.18 8.11 5.12
CA VAL A 328 -11.14 9.01 6.26
C VAL A 328 -10.47 10.32 5.83
N ARG A 329 -11.26 11.37 5.64
CA ARG A 329 -10.82 12.68 5.11
C ARG A 329 -10.24 13.56 6.21
N PHE A 330 -9.21 14.32 5.88
CA PHE A 330 -8.61 15.34 6.74
C PHE A 330 -8.24 16.58 5.91
N GLU A 331 -8.35 17.77 6.55
CA GLU A 331 -8.07 19.06 5.90
C GLU A 331 -6.74 19.67 6.36
N LYS A 332 -6.25 19.33 7.55
CA LYS A 332 -5.07 19.96 8.16
C LYS A 332 -4.03 18.96 8.64
N ASP A 333 -4.45 17.92 9.30
CA ASP A 333 -3.54 16.92 9.86
C ASP A 333 -4.25 15.61 10.18
N LEU A 334 -3.44 14.55 10.26
CA LEU A 334 -3.89 13.20 10.58
C LEU A 334 -2.87 12.49 11.47
N LYS A 335 -3.40 11.81 12.50
CA LYS A 335 -2.71 10.80 13.30
C LYS A 335 -3.62 9.59 13.47
N VAL A 336 -3.05 8.38 13.34
CA VAL A 336 -3.78 7.12 13.53
C VAL A 336 -3.04 6.24 14.53
N THR A 337 -3.75 5.72 15.51
CA THR A 337 -3.20 4.87 16.57
C THR A 337 -4.08 3.64 16.81
N VAL A 338 -3.52 2.61 17.43
CA VAL A 338 -4.26 1.47 17.98
C VAL A 338 -3.76 1.12 19.37
N GLN A 339 -4.67 0.84 20.28
CA GLN A 339 -4.34 0.29 21.59
C GLN A 339 -4.07 -1.22 21.46
N ALA A 340 -3.14 -1.76 22.25
CA ALA A 340 -2.91 -3.18 22.35
C ALA A 340 -3.48 -3.68 23.67
N LEU A 341 -4.64 -4.30 23.61
CA LEU A 341 -5.41 -4.73 24.79
C LEU A 341 -5.91 -6.16 24.65
N GLY A 342 -5.80 -6.91 25.73
CA GLY A 342 -6.44 -8.19 25.94
C GLY A 342 -7.14 -8.23 27.29
N TRP A 343 -7.34 -9.42 27.86
CA TRP A 343 -8.03 -9.61 29.14
C TRP A 343 -7.10 -10.10 30.25
N ARG A 344 -7.34 -9.64 31.47
CA ARG A 344 -6.72 -10.13 32.70
C ARG A 344 -7.78 -10.47 33.75
N SER A 345 -7.32 -10.98 34.90
CA SER A 345 -8.16 -11.31 36.03
C SER A 345 -9.11 -10.19 36.46
N GLY A 346 -10.31 -10.56 36.90
CA GLY A 346 -11.34 -9.64 37.37
C GLY A 346 -12.02 -8.84 36.24
N GLY A 347 -12.06 -9.36 35.03
CA GLY A 347 -12.72 -8.73 33.88
C GLY A 347 -12.12 -7.37 33.49
N ARG A 348 -10.80 -7.21 33.64
CA ARG A 348 -10.08 -5.98 33.35
C ARG A 348 -9.26 -6.12 32.06
N TYR A 349 -9.08 -5.03 31.34
CA TYR A 349 -8.18 -5.00 30.18
C TYR A 349 -6.72 -5.21 30.62
N LEU A 350 -6.00 -5.98 29.80
CA LEU A 350 -4.55 -6.20 29.89
C LEU A 350 -3.84 -5.37 28.81
N PRO A 351 -3.07 -4.34 29.17
CA PRO A 351 -2.15 -3.72 28.19
C PRO A 351 -1.13 -4.75 27.72
N LEU A 352 -1.11 -4.99 26.40
CA LEU A 352 -0.24 -5.97 25.75
C LEU A 352 1.08 -5.35 25.32
N GLN A 353 2.13 -6.14 25.30
CA GLN A 353 3.48 -5.80 24.86
C GLN A 353 3.86 -6.68 23.67
N ASP A 354 3.13 -6.52 22.58
CA ASP A 354 3.19 -7.37 21.40
C ASP A 354 4.16 -6.85 20.33
N ASP A 355 4.49 -7.70 19.34
CA ASP A 355 5.22 -7.32 18.13
C ASP A 355 4.20 -6.79 17.10
N ILE A 356 4.16 -5.48 16.89
CA ILE A 356 3.20 -4.85 15.97
C ILE A 356 3.94 -4.11 14.88
N SER A 357 3.58 -4.38 13.62
CA SER A 357 4.00 -3.57 12.48
C SER A 357 2.83 -3.27 11.56
N SER A 358 2.92 -2.17 10.81
CA SER A 358 1.85 -1.76 9.90
C SER A 358 2.38 -0.99 8.71
N VAL A 359 1.60 -0.97 7.63
CA VAL A 359 1.69 0.00 6.54
C VAL A 359 0.40 0.79 6.52
N ALA A 360 0.53 2.10 6.67
CA ALA A 360 -0.55 3.06 6.47
C ALA A 360 -0.58 3.49 5.00
N PHE A 361 -1.77 3.60 4.41
CA PHE A 361 -1.97 4.02 3.02
C PHE A 361 -2.88 5.24 2.99
N TRP A 362 -2.47 6.31 2.27
CA TRP A 362 -3.28 7.53 2.14
C TRP A 362 -2.95 8.30 0.86
N TYR A 363 -3.82 9.21 0.50
CA TYR A 363 -3.60 10.22 -0.52
C TYR A 363 -3.50 11.59 0.14
N GLN A 364 -2.55 12.41 -0.30
CA GLN A 364 -2.29 13.74 0.25
C GLN A 364 -1.81 14.69 -0.84
N LEU A 365 -2.23 15.94 -0.76
CA LEU A 365 -1.62 17.02 -1.54
C LEU A 365 -0.21 17.31 -1.04
N GLU A 366 0.73 17.46 -1.95
CA GLU A 366 2.11 17.84 -1.61
C GLU A 366 2.19 19.32 -1.12
N PRO A 367 3.19 19.70 -0.31
CA PRO A 367 4.31 18.88 0.19
C PRO A 367 3.94 18.05 1.43
N HIS A 368 4.64 16.91 1.63
CA HIS A 368 4.55 16.10 2.83
C HIS A 368 5.79 16.26 3.73
N LYS A 369 5.69 15.81 4.99
CA LYS A 369 6.84 15.73 5.89
C LYS A 369 7.64 14.45 5.64
N LYS A 370 8.96 14.54 5.86
CA LYS A 370 9.84 13.38 5.84
C LYS A 370 9.35 12.30 6.79
N PHE A 371 9.35 11.04 6.32
CA PHE A 371 9.01 9.88 7.12
C PHE A 371 10.04 9.62 8.23
N PRO A 372 9.64 8.99 9.34
CA PRO A 372 10.59 8.41 10.28
C PRO A 372 11.51 7.43 9.56
N LYS A 373 12.76 7.36 10.02
CA LYS A 373 13.73 6.42 9.44
C LYS A 373 13.20 4.99 9.50
N LEU A 374 13.29 4.28 8.38
CA LEU A 374 12.97 2.85 8.34
C LEU A 374 13.85 2.10 9.36
N PRO A 375 13.29 1.12 10.09
CA PRO A 375 14.06 0.31 11.03
C PRO A 375 15.27 -0.37 10.39
N SER A 376 16.29 -0.69 11.18
CA SER A 376 17.46 -1.45 10.72
C SER A 376 17.05 -2.84 10.22
N LYS A 377 17.90 -3.48 9.41
CA LYS A 377 17.71 -4.84 8.91
C LYS A 377 17.38 -5.82 10.05
N ASP A 378 18.16 -5.79 11.12
CA ASP A 378 17.98 -6.71 12.28
C ASP A 378 16.63 -6.48 12.97
N TYR A 379 16.19 -5.22 13.07
CA TYR A 379 14.87 -4.90 13.62
C TYR A 379 13.71 -5.20 12.67
N LEU A 380 13.96 -5.33 11.37
CA LEU A 380 12.95 -5.75 10.37
C LEU A 380 12.80 -7.28 10.32
N GLU A 381 13.79 -8.04 10.79
CA GLU A 381 13.78 -9.50 10.68
C GLU A 381 12.60 -10.13 11.44
N VAL A 382 11.96 -11.10 10.79
CA VAL A 382 10.91 -11.98 11.37
C VAL A 382 11.27 -13.43 11.09
N ARG A 383 11.05 -14.31 12.07
CA ARG A 383 11.31 -15.76 11.98
C ARG A 383 10.11 -16.56 12.39
#